data_9fb97dbe9bf11bd06a2c0d20339f602b
#
_entry.id   9fb97dbe9bf11bd06a2c0d20339f602b
#
_cell.length_a   1.000
_cell.length_b   1.000
_cell.length_c   1.000
_cell.angle_alpha   90.00
_cell.angle_beta   90.00
_cell.angle_gamma   90.00
#
_symmetry.space_group_name_H-M   'P 1'
#
loop_
_entity.id
_entity.type
_entity.pdbx_description
1 polymer ?
#
loop_
_entity_poly.entity_id
_entity_poly.type
_entity_poly.pdbx_seq_one_letter_code
_entity_poly.pdbx_strand_id
1 'polypeptide(L)'
;DATLITIPCGDEYSKLLSNNKEKIKEYYRFNTPSTELNEKLENKIDFYKSCQELGIPYPKFAIINNSKEIEDLDLQFPLILKPNDSISYVKLSFPNKYKVYTIHNFEELKSVVETIYDDNHYEGTMLVQEFIPGPASNQASFNAYCDKTGKIRMMVYGQILLADPLPLRIGNNDAIYTKYMPELFKFYKEKLESIHYTG
;
A
#
# COMPACT_ATOMS: atom_id res chain seq x y z
N ASP A 1 -28.04 -10.92 -25.52
CA ASP A 1 -26.95 -11.47 -24.70
C ASP A 1 -26.55 -10.42 -23.65
N ALA A 2 -26.61 -10.79 -22.36
CA ALA A 2 -26.21 -9.91 -21.28
C ALA A 2 -24.68 -9.88 -21.20
N THR A 3 -24.10 -8.71 -21.28
CA THR A 3 -22.66 -8.53 -21.03
C THR A 3 -22.43 -8.37 -19.52
N LEU A 4 -21.70 -9.28 -18.91
CA LEU A 4 -21.37 -9.21 -17.49
C LEU A 4 -20.24 -8.21 -17.26
N ILE A 5 -20.43 -7.34 -16.27
CA ILE A 5 -19.41 -6.37 -15.84
C ILE A 5 -18.79 -6.89 -14.54
N THR A 6 -17.47 -6.93 -14.49
CA THR A 6 -16.72 -7.32 -13.30
C THR A 6 -15.91 -6.14 -12.78
N ILE A 7 -16.06 -5.84 -11.49
CA ILE A 7 -15.35 -4.77 -10.79
C ILE A 7 -14.57 -5.44 -9.66
N PRO A 8 -13.22 -5.34 -9.66
CA PRO A 8 -12.42 -5.88 -8.57
C PRO A 8 -12.58 -5.02 -7.32
N CYS A 9 -12.90 -5.65 -6.19
CA CYS A 9 -13.09 -4.97 -4.91
C CYS A 9 -11.93 -5.25 -3.93
N GLY A 10 -10.75 -5.55 -4.43
CA GLY A 10 -9.54 -5.80 -3.65
C GLY A 10 -8.37 -6.16 -4.54
N ASP A 11 -7.15 -6.05 -4.01
CA ASP A 11 -5.90 -6.22 -4.74
C ASP A 11 -5.80 -7.60 -5.39
N GLU A 12 -6.13 -8.67 -4.67
CA GLU A 12 -6.12 -10.04 -5.18
C GLU A 12 -7.05 -10.24 -6.38
N TYR A 13 -8.21 -9.60 -6.36
CA TYR A 13 -9.15 -9.66 -7.49
C TYR A 13 -8.67 -8.84 -8.68
N SER A 14 -8.04 -7.69 -8.44
CA SER A 14 -7.40 -6.88 -9.49
C SER A 14 -6.29 -7.68 -10.17
N LYS A 15 -5.45 -8.33 -9.38
CA LYS A 15 -4.39 -9.21 -9.86
C LYS A 15 -4.93 -10.43 -10.64
N LEU A 16 -5.98 -11.06 -10.12
CA LEU A 16 -6.65 -12.16 -10.82
C LEU A 16 -7.15 -11.74 -12.21
N LEU A 17 -7.81 -10.58 -12.29
CA LEU A 17 -8.34 -10.05 -13.55
C LEU A 17 -7.21 -9.66 -14.51
N SER A 18 -6.18 -8.96 -14.05
CA SER A 18 -5.05 -8.55 -14.89
C SER A 18 -4.29 -9.74 -15.45
N ASN A 19 -4.00 -10.75 -14.63
CA ASN A 19 -3.26 -11.96 -15.03
C ASN A 19 -4.05 -12.89 -15.98
N ASN A 20 -5.37 -12.83 -15.95
CA ASN A 20 -6.22 -13.66 -16.78
C ASN A 20 -6.98 -12.88 -17.86
N LYS A 21 -6.60 -11.66 -18.12
CA LYS A 21 -7.30 -10.73 -19.02
C LYS A 21 -7.68 -11.36 -20.35
N GLU A 22 -6.75 -12.04 -21.00
CA GLU A 22 -6.96 -12.65 -22.32
C GLU A 22 -7.96 -13.79 -22.30
N LYS A 23 -8.04 -14.54 -21.18
CA LYS A 23 -8.97 -15.67 -21.03
C LYS A 23 -10.40 -15.26 -20.74
N ILE A 24 -10.57 -14.15 -20.02
CA ILE A 24 -11.87 -13.76 -19.47
C ILE A 24 -12.55 -12.62 -20.24
N LYS A 25 -11.82 -11.89 -21.10
CA LYS A 25 -12.33 -10.76 -21.88
C LYS A 25 -13.50 -11.12 -22.82
N GLU A 26 -13.66 -12.38 -23.17
CA GLU A 26 -14.77 -12.87 -24.00
C GLU A 26 -16.08 -12.95 -23.23
N TYR A 27 -15.99 -13.17 -21.92
CA TYR A 27 -17.16 -13.38 -21.04
C TYR A 27 -17.52 -12.15 -20.21
N TYR A 28 -16.52 -11.30 -19.89
CA TYR A 28 -16.68 -10.18 -18.97
C TYR A 28 -16.17 -8.87 -19.56
N ARG A 29 -16.85 -7.79 -19.19
CA ARG A 29 -16.34 -6.44 -19.35
C ARG A 29 -15.72 -5.98 -18.03
N PHE A 30 -14.47 -5.57 -18.06
CA PHE A 30 -13.74 -5.06 -16.92
C PHE A 30 -12.69 -4.04 -17.37
N ASN A 31 -12.18 -3.31 -16.42
CA ASN A 31 -11.10 -2.35 -16.60
C ASN A 31 -10.08 -2.56 -15.47
N THR A 32 -8.86 -2.89 -15.82
CA THR A 32 -7.75 -3.12 -14.91
C THR A 32 -6.47 -2.59 -15.53
N PRO A 33 -5.48 -2.16 -14.75
CA PRO A 33 -4.17 -1.83 -15.28
C PRO A 33 -3.51 -3.06 -15.95
N SER A 34 -2.37 -2.83 -16.61
CA SER A 34 -1.52 -3.96 -17.04
C SER A 34 -1.05 -4.77 -15.82
N THR A 35 -0.75 -6.05 -16.02
CA THR A 35 -0.21 -6.90 -14.95
C THR A 35 1.04 -6.26 -14.34
N GLU A 36 1.96 -5.79 -15.16
CA GLU A 36 3.20 -5.15 -14.73
C GLU A 36 2.94 -3.88 -13.86
N LEU A 37 2.04 -2.99 -14.29
CA LEU A 37 1.69 -1.80 -13.52
C LEU A 37 0.99 -2.17 -12.21
N ASN A 38 0.11 -3.16 -12.22
CA ASN A 38 -0.57 -3.63 -11.02
C ASN A 38 0.44 -4.17 -9.99
N GLU A 39 1.34 -5.05 -10.41
CA GLU A 39 2.40 -5.60 -9.56
C GLU A 39 3.33 -4.52 -9.00
N LYS A 40 3.73 -3.55 -9.83
CA LYS A 40 4.56 -2.40 -9.42
C LYS A 40 3.87 -1.56 -8.34
N LEU A 41 2.57 -1.34 -8.44
CA LEU A 41 1.82 -0.51 -7.47
C LEU A 41 1.43 -1.28 -6.20
N GLU A 42 1.25 -2.60 -6.27
CA GLU A 42 0.99 -3.45 -5.10
C GLU A 42 2.24 -3.64 -4.22
N ASN A 43 3.42 -3.72 -4.83
CA ASN A 43 4.68 -3.83 -4.11
C ASN A 43 5.03 -2.50 -3.45
N LYS A 44 5.13 -2.46 -2.11
CA LYS A 44 5.34 -1.21 -1.36
C LYS A 44 6.64 -0.49 -1.72
N ILE A 45 7.69 -1.25 -2.02
CA ILE A 45 9.00 -0.70 -2.41
C ILE A 45 8.90 -0.03 -3.77
N ASP A 46 8.32 -0.72 -4.75
CA ASP A 46 8.18 -0.21 -6.11
C ASP A 46 7.15 0.92 -6.17
N PHE A 47 6.13 0.88 -5.30
CA PHE A 47 5.21 2.00 -5.09
C PHE A 47 5.94 3.26 -4.60
N TYR A 48 6.84 3.17 -3.61
CA TYR A 48 7.60 4.33 -3.14
C TYR A 48 8.61 4.84 -4.20
N LYS A 49 9.23 3.95 -4.97
CA LYS A 49 10.03 4.36 -6.14
C LYS A 49 9.16 5.10 -7.17
N SER A 50 7.95 4.61 -7.43
CA SER A 50 7.01 5.30 -8.30
C SER A 50 6.58 6.66 -7.77
N CYS A 51 6.38 6.79 -6.45
CA CYS A 51 6.14 8.09 -5.83
C CYS A 51 7.30 9.06 -6.06
N GLN A 52 8.54 8.59 -5.93
CA GLN A 52 9.73 9.39 -6.21
C GLN A 52 9.78 9.85 -7.67
N GLU A 53 9.59 8.94 -8.62
CA GLU A 53 9.56 9.24 -10.06
C GLU A 53 8.48 10.25 -10.43
N LEU A 54 7.33 10.17 -9.77
CA LEU A 54 6.17 11.03 -10.01
C LEU A 54 6.19 12.35 -9.20
N GLY A 55 7.15 12.53 -8.30
CA GLY A 55 7.19 13.68 -7.38
C GLY A 55 6.02 13.67 -6.39
N ILE A 56 5.53 12.49 -5.97
CA ILE A 56 4.55 12.32 -4.91
C ILE A 56 5.30 12.20 -3.59
N PRO A 57 4.96 13.00 -2.56
CA PRO A 57 5.60 12.88 -1.25
C PRO A 57 5.42 11.48 -0.65
N TYR A 58 6.48 10.95 -0.08
CA TYR A 58 6.49 9.66 0.62
C TYR A 58 7.43 9.72 1.82
N PRO A 59 7.26 8.87 2.86
CA PRO A 59 8.16 8.84 4.01
C PRO A 59 9.53 8.29 3.62
N LYS A 60 10.60 8.79 4.23
CA LYS A 60 11.92 8.20 4.09
C LYS A 60 11.87 6.75 4.58
N PHE A 61 12.47 5.84 3.84
CA PHE A 61 12.40 4.42 4.15
C PHE A 61 13.68 3.68 3.81
N ALA A 62 13.84 2.53 4.44
CA ALA A 62 14.86 1.54 4.13
C ALA A 62 14.23 0.14 4.02
N ILE A 63 14.98 -0.77 3.45
CA ILE A 63 14.60 -2.15 3.23
C ILE A 63 15.57 -3.00 4.03
N ILE A 64 15.07 -4.01 4.75
CA ILE A 64 15.88 -4.98 5.45
C ILE A 64 15.44 -6.41 5.09
N ASN A 65 16.40 -7.31 4.97
CA ASN A 65 16.21 -8.72 4.66
C ASN A 65 16.78 -9.65 5.75
N ASN A 66 17.41 -9.06 6.75
CA ASN A 66 17.94 -9.77 7.92
C ASN A 66 18.15 -8.80 9.09
N SER A 67 18.44 -9.35 10.28
CA SER A 67 18.60 -8.58 11.52
C SER A 67 19.81 -7.65 11.53
N LYS A 68 20.85 -7.92 10.77
CA LYS A 68 22.09 -7.12 10.76
C LYS A 68 21.95 -5.80 9.98
N GLU A 69 20.99 -5.72 9.05
CA GLU A 69 20.81 -4.56 8.18
C GLU A 69 20.21 -3.34 8.90
N ILE A 70 19.89 -3.44 10.20
CA ILE A 70 19.36 -2.31 10.98
C ILE A 70 20.45 -1.38 11.52
N GLU A 71 21.72 -1.79 11.55
CA GLU A 71 22.79 -1.01 12.20
C GLU A 71 23.14 0.27 11.45
N ASP A 72 22.97 0.30 10.13
CA ASP A 72 23.33 1.41 9.25
C ASP A 72 22.12 2.22 8.75
N LEU A 73 20.97 2.14 9.43
CA LEU A 73 19.76 2.85 9.01
C LEU A 73 19.87 4.36 9.27
N ASP A 74 19.88 5.15 8.21
CA ASP A 74 19.77 6.61 8.27
C ASP A 74 18.31 7.06 8.30
N LEU A 75 17.60 6.73 9.39
CA LEU A 75 16.18 7.03 9.63
C LEU A 75 15.98 7.60 11.04
N GLN A 76 14.96 8.43 11.23
CA GLN A 76 14.65 9.06 12.50
C GLN A 76 13.47 8.38 13.20
N PHE A 77 13.64 8.05 14.49
CA PHE A 77 12.57 7.52 15.32
C PHE A 77 11.48 8.57 15.62
N PRO A 78 10.23 8.18 15.80
CA PRO A 78 9.74 6.80 15.73
C PRO A 78 9.68 6.25 14.31
N LEU A 79 9.78 4.93 14.16
CA LEU A 79 9.74 4.23 12.89
C LEU A 79 8.51 3.34 12.78
N ILE A 80 8.11 3.05 11.55
CA ILE A 80 7.15 2.00 11.22
C ILE A 80 7.90 0.83 10.58
N LEU A 81 7.74 -0.35 11.15
CA LEU A 81 8.24 -1.61 10.58
C LEU A 81 7.05 -2.45 10.09
N LYS A 82 7.09 -2.86 8.83
CA LYS A 82 6.02 -3.65 8.20
C LYS A 82 6.56 -4.58 7.12
N PRO A 83 5.93 -5.75 6.86
CA PRO A 83 6.34 -6.62 5.77
C PRO A 83 6.05 -5.97 4.41
N ASN A 84 6.95 -6.18 3.46
CA ASN A 84 6.70 -5.83 2.06
C ASN A 84 5.61 -6.74 1.49
N ASP A 85 5.73 -8.05 1.70
CA ASP A 85 4.69 -9.04 1.38
C ASP A 85 3.91 -9.45 2.64
N SER A 86 2.65 -9.02 2.70
CA SER A 86 1.76 -9.36 3.81
C SER A 86 1.32 -10.83 3.80
N ILE A 87 1.30 -11.49 2.65
CA ILE A 87 0.81 -12.87 2.49
C ILE A 87 1.81 -13.86 3.09
N SER A 88 3.09 -13.71 2.77
CA SER A 88 4.15 -14.55 3.34
C SER A 88 4.28 -14.33 4.84
N TYR A 89 4.21 -13.07 5.28
CA TYR A 89 4.32 -12.71 6.69
C TYR A 89 3.17 -13.24 7.55
N VAL A 90 1.95 -13.29 7.02
CA VAL A 90 0.78 -13.83 7.75
C VAL A 90 0.98 -15.29 8.16
N LYS A 91 1.75 -16.08 7.41
CA LYS A 91 2.03 -17.49 7.69
C LYS A 91 2.90 -17.70 8.94
N LEU A 92 3.65 -16.71 9.37
CA LEU A 92 4.42 -16.77 10.62
C LEU A 92 3.46 -16.77 11.82
N SER A 93 3.85 -17.43 12.90
CA SER A 93 3.09 -17.47 14.14
C SER A 93 4.03 -17.32 15.34
N PHE A 94 3.98 -16.17 16.02
CA PHE A 94 4.75 -15.89 17.22
C PHE A 94 4.01 -14.90 18.14
N PRO A 95 4.32 -14.86 19.44
CA PRO A 95 3.72 -13.93 20.37
C PRO A 95 3.95 -12.46 19.95
N ASN A 96 2.97 -11.59 20.19
CA ASN A 96 3.04 -10.16 19.88
C ASN A 96 3.34 -9.86 18.40
N LYS A 97 2.92 -10.74 17.50
CA LYS A 97 2.99 -10.49 16.07
C LYS A 97 1.97 -9.45 15.66
N TYR A 98 2.45 -8.37 15.04
CA TYR A 98 1.62 -7.32 14.44
C TYR A 98 1.88 -7.22 12.94
N LYS A 99 0.89 -6.74 12.21
CA LYS A 99 1.04 -6.39 10.78
C LYS A 99 1.93 -5.15 10.59
N VAL A 100 1.88 -4.25 11.57
CA VAL A 100 2.62 -2.99 11.58
C VAL A 100 3.10 -2.73 13.00
N TYR A 101 4.38 -2.45 13.16
CA TYR A 101 4.98 -2.07 14.44
C TYR A 101 5.32 -0.59 14.42
N THR A 102 4.98 0.11 15.50
CA THR A 102 5.51 1.46 15.76
C THR A 102 6.69 1.31 16.70
N ILE A 103 7.86 1.74 16.28
CA ILE A 103 9.15 1.53 16.95
C ILE A 103 9.67 2.88 17.42
N HIS A 104 9.99 2.99 18.70
CA HIS A 104 10.36 4.26 19.32
C HIS A 104 11.87 4.46 19.52
N ASN A 105 12.65 3.38 19.49
CA ASN A 105 14.10 3.42 19.67
C ASN A 105 14.79 2.22 19.03
N PHE A 106 16.12 2.25 19.01
CA PHE A 106 16.93 1.22 18.36
C PHE A 106 16.82 -0.15 19.07
N GLU A 107 16.75 -0.19 20.40
CA GLU A 107 16.64 -1.45 21.16
C GLU A 107 15.33 -2.17 20.86
N GLU A 108 14.24 -1.42 20.75
CA GLU A 108 12.95 -1.95 20.33
C GLU A 108 13.00 -2.47 18.89
N LEU A 109 13.61 -1.72 17.96
CA LEU A 109 13.80 -2.16 16.58
C LEU A 109 14.56 -3.47 16.53
N LYS A 110 15.69 -3.54 17.22
CA LYS A 110 16.55 -4.71 17.29
C LYS A 110 15.79 -5.92 17.80
N SER A 111 15.12 -5.79 18.93
CA SER A 111 14.34 -6.90 19.54
C SER A 111 13.25 -7.44 18.60
N VAL A 112 12.50 -6.56 17.93
CA VAL A 112 11.44 -6.98 17.01
C VAL A 112 12.02 -7.64 15.76
N VAL A 113 13.10 -7.09 15.21
CA VAL A 113 13.73 -7.61 13.99
C VAL A 113 14.40 -8.94 14.22
N GLU A 114 15.12 -9.12 15.37
CA GLU A 114 15.68 -10.42 15.78
C GLU A 114 14.56 -11.46 15.95
N THR A 115 13.46 -11.09 16.60
CA THR A 115 12.29 -11.99 16.72
C THR A 115 11.76 -12.43 15.36
N ILE A 116 11.67 -11.52 14.38
CA ILE A 116 11.15 -11.83 13.06
C ILE A 116 12.11 -12.71 12.25
N TYR A 117 13.38 -12.31 12.17
CA TYR A 117 14.34 -12.94 11.29
C TYR A 117 15.09 -14.12 11.93
N ASP A 118 15.58 -13.93 13.15
CA ASP A 118 16.48 -14.89 13.78
C ASP A 118 15.69 -16.00 14.50
N ASP A 119 14.66 -15.65 15.25
CA ASP A 119 13.86 -16.63 16.00
C ASP A 119 12.79 -17.32 15.14
N ASN A 120 12.17 -16.59 14.19
CA ASN A 120 11.06 -17.10 13.37
C ASN A 120 11.43 -17.31 11.91
N HIS A 121 12.69 -17.14 11.53
CA HIS A 121 13.25 -17.46 10.23
C HIS A 121 12.47 -16.88 9.06
N TYR A 122 12.07 -15.60 9.17
CA TYR A 122 11.38 -14.93 8.08
C TYR A 122 12.36 -14.69 6.92
N GLU A 123 12.04 -15.24 5.76
CA GLU A 123 12.86 -15.11 4.54
C GLU A 123 12.44 -13.92 3.65
N GLY A 124 11.37 -13.22 4.03
CA GLY A 124 10.85 -12.09 3.26
C GLY A 124 11.48 -10.76 3.65
N THR A 125 11.13 -9.75 2.92
CA THR A 125 11.62 -8.37 3.08
C THR A 125 10.73 -7.58 4.04
N MET A 126 11.33 -6.84 4.96
CA MET A 126 10.65 -5.83 5.78
C MET A 126 10.97 -4.42 5.28
N LEU A 127 9.99 -3.55 5.39
CA LEU A 127 10.11 -2.13 5.15
C LEU A 127 10.18 -1.39 6.48
N VAL A 128 11.24 -0.61 6.67
CA VAL A 128 11.41 0.33 7.79
C VAL A 128 11.20 1.72 7.25
N GLN A 129 10.29 2.50 7.80
CA GLN A 129 10.02 3.88 7.34
C GLN A 129 9.85 4.83 8.51
N GLU A 130 10.12 6.09 8.29
CA GLU A 130 9.81 7.14 9.26
C GLU A 130 8.31 7.23 9.51
N PHE A 131 7.95 7.42 10.77
CA PHE A 131 6.57 7.63 11.19
C PHE A 131 6.08 9.01 10.73
N ILE A 132 4.93 9.05 10.07
CA ILE A 132 4.26 10.32 9.74
C ILE A 132 3.40 10.70 10.93
N PRO A 133 3.74 11.77 11.68
CA PRO A 133 3.04 12.13 12.90
C PRO A 133 1.65 12.73 12.61
N GLY A 134 0.76 12.59 13.58
CA GLY A 134 -0.55 13.21 13.56
C GLY A 134 -1.68 12.27 13.98
N PRO A 135 -2.84 12.83 14.30
CA PRO A 135 -4.03 12.04 14.60
C PRO A 135 -4.58 11.34 13.35
N ALA A 136 -5.39 10.31 13.53
CA ALA A 136 -6.05 9.59 12.43
C ALA A 136 -6.83 10.54 11.48
N SER A 137 -7.38 11.64 12.01
CA SER A 137 -8.04 12.67 11.21
C SER A 137 -7.13 13.43 10.23
N ASN A 138 -5.81 13.26 10.29
CA ASN A 138 -4.89 13.78 9.28
C ASN A 138 -4.69 12.80 8.11
N GLN A 139 -5.18 11.58 8.25
CA GLN A 139 -5.16 10.60 7.17
C GLN A 139 -6.30 10.84 6.19
N ALA A 140 -6.06 10.49 4.94
CA ALA A 140 -7.06 10.56 3.89
C ALA A 140 -6.93 9.35 2.96
N SER A 141 -8.06 8.99 2.34
CA SER A 141 -8.11 8.05 1.24
C SER A 141 -8.42 8.80 -0.04
N PHE A 142 -7.67 8.55 -1.09
CA PHE A 142 -7.91 9.10 -2.41
C PHE A 142 -8.24 7.97 -3.39
N ASN A 143 -9.41 8.03 -4.00
CA ASN A 143 -9.85 7.03 -4.95
C ASN A 143 -10.13 7.70 -6.30
N ALA A 144 -9.76 7.02 -7.37
CA ALA A 144 -10.02 7.49 -8.73
C ALA A 144 -10.42 6.31 -9.61
N TYR A 145 -11.26 6.59 -10.60
CA TYR A 145 -11.54 5.68 -11.70
C TYR A 145 -10.98 6.27 -12.99
N CYS A 146 -10.11 5.52 -13.64
CA CYS A 146 -9.53 5.86 -14.94
C CYS A 146 -10.15 4.96 -16.01
N ASP A 147 -10.55 5.52 -17.12
CA ASP A 147 -11.09 4.75 -18.24
C ASP A 147 -9.98 3.97 -18.99
N LYS A 148 -10.36 3.21 -20.00
CA LYS A 148 -9.45 2.40 -20.84
C LYS A 148 -8.41 3.24 -21.61
N THR A 149 -8.57 4.55 -21.68
CA THR A 149 -7.58 5.46 -22.29
C THR A 149 -6.64 6.08 -21.27
N GLY A 150 -6.74 5.68 -20.00
CA GLY A 150 -5.97 6.24 -18.89
C GLY A 150 -6.46 7.61 -18.43
N LYS A 151 -7.66 8.04 -18.84
CA LYS A 151 -8.25 9.32 -18.43
C LYS A 151 -9.11 9.15 -17.19
N ILE A 152 -8.92 10.03 -16.21
CA ILE A 152 -9.72 10.03 -14.99
C ILE A 152 -11.14 10.50 -15.30
N ARG A 153 -12.13 9.70 -14.87
CA ARG A 153 -13.56 9.96 -15.01
C ARG A 153 -14.25 10.25 -13.68
N MET A 154 -13.68 9.75 -12.58
CA MET A 154 -14.20 10.00 -11.24
C MET A 154 -13.04 10.08 -10.26
N MET A 155 -13.17 10.98 -9.28
CA MET A 155 -12.22 11.13 -8.17
C MET A 155 -12.99 11.40 -6.88
N VAL A 156 -12.56 10.79 -5.80
CA VAL A 156 -13.12 11.00 -4.46
C VAL A 156 -11.98 11.13 -3.46
N TYR A 157 -12.00 12.19 -2.68
CA TYR A 157 -11.16 12.35 -1.50
C TYR A 157 -11.99 12.06 -0.26
N GLY A 158 -11.54 11.13 0.53
CA GLY A 158 -12.15 10.75 1.79
C GLY A 158 -11.27 11.12 2.97
N GLN A 159 -11.73 12.06 3.80
CA GLN A 159 -11.08 12.40 5.06
C GLN A 159 -11.44 11.35 6.11
N ILE A 160 -10.45 10.77 6.77
CA ILE A 160 -10.68 9.79 7.82
C ILE A 160 -11.24 10.50 9.08
N LEU A 161 -12.34 9.99 9.60
CA LEU A 161 -12.91 10.38 10.89
C LEU A 161 -12.50 9.42 12.00
N LEU A 162 -12.51 8.13 11.68
CA LEU A 162 -12.22 7.06 12.63
C LEU A 162 -11.41 5.97 11.92
N ALA A 163 -10.20 5.73 12.41
CA ALA A 163 -9.40 4.57 12.04
C ALA A 163 -9.79 3.36 12.89
N ASP A 164 -9.69 2.16 12.34
CA ASP A 164 -9.94 0.92 13.07
C ASP A 164 -8.92 0.77 14.23
N PRO A 165 -9.35 0.66 15.49
CA PRO A 165 -8.46 0.61 16.63
C PRO A 165 -7.82 -0.76 16.87
N LEU A 166 -8.26 -1.81 16.14
CA LEU A 166 -7.78 -3.16 16.38
C LEU A 166 -6.38 -3.36 15.80
N PRO A 167 -5.40 -3.87 16.57
CA PRO A 167 -4.01 -4.03 16.12
C PRO A 167 -3.83 -4.83 14.82
N LEU A 168 -4.68 -5.85 14.60
CA LEU A 168 -4.65 -6.67 13.39
C LEU A 168 -5.28 -5.97 12.17
N ARG A 169 -6.00 -4.87 12.39
CA ARG A 169 -6.73 -4.11 11.37
C ARG A 169 -6.15 -2.70 11.15
N ILE A 170 -4.99 -2.44 11.71
CA ILE A 170 -4.28 -1.15 11.51
C ILE A 170 -4.16 -0.85 10.01
N GLY A 171 -4.54 0.36 9.63
CA GLY A 171 -4.60 0.84 8.24
C GLY A 171 -5.99 0.74 7.60
N ASN A 172 -6.96 0.10 8.29
CA ASN A 172 -8.36 0.19 7.88
C ASN A 172 -9.03 1.41 8.53
N ASN A 173 -10.14 1.85 7.95
CA ASN A 173 -10.88 3.02 8.40
C ASN A 173 -12.35 2.66 8.55
N ASP A 174 -12.92 2.96 9.72
CA ASP A 174 -14.31 2.66 10.04
C ASP A 174 -15.28 3.79 9.65
N ALA A 175 -14.80 5.02 9.61
CA ALA A 175 -15.59 6.16 9.17
C ALA A 175 -14.77 7.14 8.33
N ILE A 176 -15.33 7.49 7.19
CA ILE A 176 -14.73 8.40 6.21
C ILE A 176 -15.82 9.35 5.72
N TYR A 177 -15.53 10.65 5.59
CA TYR A 177 -16.43 11.57 4.89
C TYR A 177 -15.77 12.14 3.63
N THR A 178 -16.55 12.39 2.62
CA THR A 178 -16.06 12.98 1.36
C THR A 178 -15.82 14.48 1.53
N LYS A 179 -14.74 14.97 0.93
CA LYS A 179 -14.39 16.39 0.91
C LYS A 179 -13.89 16.79 -0.48
N TYR A 180 -14.28 17.96 -0.93
CA TYR A 180 -13.78 18.49 -2.19
C TYR A 180 -12.45 19.21 -1.98
N MET A 181 -11.38 18.71 -2.62
CA MET A 181 -10.00 19.18 -2.48
C MET A 181 -9.41 19.45 -3.89
N PRO A 182 -9.74 20.60 -4.54
CA PRO A 182 -9.43 20.84 -5.95
C PRO A 182 -7.94 20.76 -6.27
N GLU A 183 -7.06 21.26 -5.39
CA GLU A 183 -5.62 21.21 -5.61
C GLU A 183 -5.07 19.76 -5.60
N LEU A 184 -5.55 18.93 -4.67
CA LEU A 184 -5.20 17.52 -4.63
C LEU A 184 -5.76 16.77 -5.84
N PHE A 185 -6.98 17.07 -6.25
CA PHE A 185 -7.56 16.47 -7.46
C PHE A 185 -6.75 16.80 -8.70
N LYS A 186 -6.32 18.05 -8.88
CA LYS A 186 -5.46 18.45 -9.98
C LYS A 186 -4.12 17.70 -9.92
N PHE A 187 -3.48 17.70 -8.77
CA PHE A 187 -2.19 17.04 -8.55
C PHE A 187 -2.24 15.54 -8.89
N TYR A 188 -3.16 14.79 -8.29
CA TYR A 188 -3.26 13.35 -8.51
C TYR A 188 -3.77 12.99 -9.90
N LYS A 189 -4.62 13.83 -10.51
CA LYS A 189 -5.05 13.65 -11.89
C LYS A 189 -3.85 13.62 -12.85
N GLU A 190 -2.97 14.60 -12.73
CA GLU A 190 -1.77 14.69 -13.57
C GLU A 190 -0.88 13.45 -13.40
N LYS A 191 -0.69 12.96 -12.15
CA LYS A 191 0.14 11.80 -11.86
C LYS A 191 -0.44 10.49 -12.39
N LEU A 192 -1.71 10.22 -12.11
CA LEU A 192 -2.36 8.99 -12.55
C LEU A 192 -2.50 8.91 -14.08
N GLU A 193 -2.84 10.02 -14.73
CA GLU A 193 -2.91 10.06 -16.20
C GLU A 193 -1.53 9.88 -16.84
N SER A 194 -0.44 10.33 -16.20
CA SER A 194 0.94 10.18 -16.74
C SER A 194 1.43 8.74 -16.76
N ILE A 195 0.96 7.88 -15.86
CA ILE A 195 1.30 6.45 -15.84
C ILE A 195 0.30 5.58 -16.61
N HIS A 196 -0.68 6.18 -17.28
CA HIS A 196 -1.73 5.49 -18.02
C HIS A 196 -2.45 4.41 -17.18
N TYR A 197 -2.71 4.73 -15.90
CA TYR A 197 -3.47 3.83 -15.03
C TYR A 197 -4.88 3.64 -15.59
N THR A 198 -5.41 2.42 -15.50
CA THR A 198 -6.77 2.06 -15.93
C THR A 198 -7.45 1.22 -14.84
N GLY A 199 -8.70 1.54 -14.50
CA GLY A 199 -9.43 0.85 -13.42
C GLY A 199 -9.92 1.76 -12.33
#